data_6acc107265e041cef02d6fada149c0c9
#
_entry.id   6acc107265e041cef02d6fada149c0c9
#
_cell.length_a   1.000
_cell.length_b   1.000
_cell.length_c   1.000
_cell.angle_alpha   90.00
_cell.angle_beta   90.00
_cell.angle_gamma   90.00
#
_symmetry.space_group_name_H-M   'P 1'
#
loop_
_entity.id
_entity.type
_entity.pdbx_description
1 polymer ?
#
loop_
_entity_poly.entity_id
_entity_poly.type
_entity_poly.pdbx_seq_one_letter_code
_entity_poly.pdbx_strand_id
1 'polypeptide(L)'
;LVNMAFDDQVALAIAQSGGLPPLLALAREGTAGQKVRAAAALRNLAYTEQIASEIAALGVGPLVALVKSGSAHAKEQAAGCLGNLALVTRNRSAIQMAGGYEALSQLVMEGNQGQRDVAQSALKILAHADEVACVVVKG
;
A
#
# COMPACT_ATOMS: atom_id res chain seq x y z
N LEU A 1 -15.21 -14.67 -4.49
CA LEU A 1 -16.20 -13.67 -4.77
C LEU A 1 -16.37 -13.46 -6.26
N VAL A 2 -17.61 -13.52 -6.68
CA VAL A 2 -17.95 -13.34 -8.09
C VAL A 2 -17.38 -12.04 -8.64
N ASN A 3 -17.31 -11.01 -7.79
CA ASN A 3 -16.88 -9.69 -8.20
C ASN A 3 -15.37 -9.53 -8.32
N MET A 4 -14.61 -10.53 -7.89
CA MET A 4 -13.16 -10.37 -7.87
C MET A 4 -12.58 -10.23 -9.27
N ALA A 5 -12.99 -11.10 -10.20
CA ALA A 5 -12.53 -10.99 -11.59
C ALA A 5 -13.02 -9.70 -12.24
N PHE A 6 -14.26 -9.31 -11.94
CA PHE A 6 -14.81 -8.06 -12.45
C PHE A 6 -14.04 -6.88 -11.89
N ASP A 7 -13.77 -6.88 -10.59
CA ASP A 7 -13.02 -5.83 -9.94
C ASP A 7 -11.60 -5.72 -10.50
N ASP A 8 -10.97 -6.86 -10.78
CA ASP A 8 -9.64 -6.87 -11.38
C ASP A 8 -9.65 -6.24 -12.76
N GLN A 9 -10.68 -6.52 -13.56
CA GLN A 9 -10.79 -5.94 -14.90
C GLN A 9 -11.05 -4.44 -14.82
N VAL A 10 -11.91 -4.00 -13.90
CA VAL A 10 -12.17 -2.58 -13.70
C VAL A 10 -10.90 -1.90 -13.22
N ALA A 11 -10.18 -2.52 -12.29
CA ALA A 11 -8.93 -1.99 -11.78
C ALA A 11 -7.90 -1.80 -12.89
N LEU A 12 -7.77 -2.82 -13.72
CA LEU A 12 -6.82 -2.77 -14.84
C LEU A 12 -7.23 -1.68 -15.83
N ALA A 13 -8.53 -1.56 -16.13
CA ALA A 13 -9.03 -0.54 -17.03
C ALA A 13 -8.74 0.86 -16.49
N ILE A 14 -8.93 1.08 -15.18
CA ILE A 14 -8.62 2.35 -14.55
C ILE A 14 -7.14 2.67 -14.68
N ALA A 15 -6.28 1.68 -14.38
CA ALA A 15 -4.84 1.88 -14.48
C ALA A 15 -4.42 2.20 -15.91
N GLN A 16 -4.96 1.48 -16.88
CA GLN A 16 -4.62 1.66 -18.29
C GLN A 16 -5.11 3.00 -18.83
N SER A 17 -6.21 3.53 -18.28
CA SER A 17 -6.75 4.81 -18.70
C SER A 17 -6.13 6.00 -17.99
N GLY A 18 -5.09 5.79 -17.17
CA GLY A 18 -4.42 6.86 -16.46
C GLY A 18 -5.12 7.27 -15.19
N GLY A 19 -5.89 6.38 -14.57
CA GLY A 19 -6.63 6.68 -13.34
C GLY A 19 -5.80 6.67 -12.07
N LEU A 20 -4.57 6.15 -12.09
CA LEU A 20 -3.75 6.08 -10.88
C LEU A 20 -3.34 7.44 -10.33
N PRO A 21 -2.85 8.40 -11.14
CA PRO A 21 -2.51 9.72 -10.60
C PRO A 21 -3.69 10.42 -9.94
N PRO A 22 -4.90 10.46 -10.52
CA PRO A 22 -6.05 11.04 -9.84
C PRO A 22 -6.39 10.34 -8.52
N LEU A 23 -6.27 9.01 -8.45
CA LEU A 23 -6.51 8.29 -7.20
C LEU A 23 -5.50 8.67 -6.12
N LEU A 24 -4.24 8.77 -6.49
CA LEU A 24 -3.19 9.20 -5.56
C LEU A 24 -3.43 10.64 -5.09
N ALA A 25 -3.89 11.51 -5.98
CA ALA A 25 -4.24 12.88 -5.62
C ALA A 25 -5.38 12.91 -4.61
N LEU A 26 -6.41 12.07 -4.78
CA LEU A 26 -7.50 11.97 -3.82
C LEU A 26 -7.01 11.43 -2.47
N ALA A 27 -6.09 10.48 -2.49
CA ALA A 27 -5.51 9.94 -1.26
C ALA A 27 -4.73 11.02 -0.50
N ARG A 28 -4.13 11.95 -1.23
CA ARG A 28 -3.32 13.02 -0.63
C ARG A 28 -4.17 14.21 -0.19
N GLU A 29 -5.10 14.65 -1.03
CA GLU A 29 -5.77 15.93 -0.87
C GLU A 29 -7.29 15.84 -0.71
N GLY A 30 -7.88 14.67 -0.82
CA GLY A 30 -9.32 14.51 -0.74
C GLY A 30 -9.88 14.71 0.66
N THR A 31 -11.20 14.66 0.76
CA THR A 31 -11.89 14.61 2.07
C THR A 31 -11.55 13.30 2.78
N ALA A 32 -11.89 13.20 4.06
CA ALA A 32 -11.65 11.98 4.81
C ALA A 32 -12.28 10.76 4.12
N GLY A 33 -13.52 10.88 3.65
CA GLY A 33 -14.18 9.79 2.95
C GLY A 33 -13.55 9.47 1.61
N GLN A 34 -13.14 10.49 0.86
CA GLN A 34 -12.44 10.29 -0.41
C GLN A 34 -11.10 9.60 -0.21
N LYS A 35 -10.38 9.98 0.85
CA LYS A 35 -9.08 9.35 1.15
C LYS A 35 -9.24 7.87 1.47
N VAL A 36 -10.26 7.50 2.23
CA VAL A 36 -10.52 6.10 2.54
C VAL A 36 -10.81 5.32 1.27
N ARG A 37 -11.68 5.85 0.42
CA ARG A 37 -12.06 5.16 -0.82
C ARG A 37 -10.90 5.07 -1.79
N ALA A 38 -10.11 6.13 -1.89
CA ALA A 38 -8.94 6.12 -2.76
C ALA A 38 -7.91 5.09 -2.27
N ALA A 39 -7.67 5.05 -0.97
CA ALA A 39 -6.75 4.06 -0.41
C ALA A 39 -7.24 2.64 -0.62
N ALA A 40 -8.54 2.41 -0.44
CA ALA A 40 -9.13 1.09 -0.68
C ALA A 40 -9.02 0.69 -2.15
N ALA A 41 -9.28 1.63 -3.06
CA ALA A 41 -9.13 1.37 -4.49
C ALA A 41 -7.69 1.04 -4.85
N LEU A 42 -6.74 1.82 -4.33
CA LEU A 42 -5.33 1.57 -4.57
C LEU A 42 -4.88 0.23 -4.01
N ARG A 43 -5.39 -0.14 -2.83
CA ARG A 43 -5.10 -1.45 -2.25
C ARG A 43 -5.56 -2.57 -3.16
N ASN A 44 -6.78 -2.47 -3.70
CA ASN A 44 -7.31 -3.46 -4.61
C ASN A 44 -6.57 -3.47 -5.95
N LEU A 45 -6.22 -2.27 -6.45
CA LEU A 45 -5.48 -2.14 -7.69
C LEU A 45 -4.08 -2.72 -7.58
N ALA A 46 -3.47 -2.63 -6.41
CA ALA A 46 -2.12 -3.13 -6.16
C ALA A 46 -2.04 -4.65 -6.14
N TYR A 47 -3.09 -5.32 -6.54
CA TYR A 47 -3.16 -6.77 -6.55
C TYR A 47 -2.24 -7.40 -7.60
N THR A 48 -2.02 -6.74 -8.72
CA THR A 48 -1.10 -7.24 -9.75
C THR A 48 0.25 -6.58 -9.61
N GLU A 49 1.30 -7.31 -10.00
CA GLU A 49 2.66 -6.80 -9.93
C GLU A 49 2.83 -5.54 -10.76
N GLN A 50 2.26 -5.53 -11.95
CA GLN A 50 2.40 -4.40 -12.86
C GLN A 50 1.81 -3.13 -12.25
N ILE A 51 0.59 -3.21 -11.73
CA ILE A 51 -0.07 -2.03 -11.15
C ILE A 51 0.61 -1.62 -9.85
N ALA A 52 1.02 -2.58 -9.03
CA ALA A 52 1.77 -2.27 -7.81
C ALA A 52 3.04 -1.50 -8.13
N SER A 53 3.76 -1.90 -9.17
CA SER A 53 4.97 -1.21 -9.59
C SER A 53 4.67 0.21 -10.08
N GLU A 54 3.58 0.40 -10.81
CA GLU A 54 3.19 1.73 -11.28
C GLU A 54 2.82 2.65 -10.12
N ILE A 55 2.09 2.14 -9.13
CA ILE A 55 1.74 2.93 -7.94
C ILE A 55 3.01 3.35 -7.21
N ALA A 56 3.95 2.43 -7.02
CA ALA A 56 5.20 2.74 -6.36
C ALA A 56 6.02 3.75 -7.14
N ALA A 57 6.00 3.66 -8.47
CA ALA A 57 6.72 4.60 -9.33
C ALA A 57 6.11 6.01 -9.27
N LEU A 58 4.79 6.11 -9.15
CA LEU A 58 4.10 7.39 -9.02
C LEU A 58 4.31 8.02 -7.64
N GLY A 59 4.54 7.20 -6.63
CA GLY A 59 4.88 7.66 -5.31
C GLY A 59 4.06 7.02 -4.21
N VAL A 60 4.74 6.59 -3.17
CA VAL A 60 4.09 5.98 -2.00
C VAL A 60 3.84 7.00 -0.89
N GLY A 61 4.30 8.23 -1.07
CA GLY A 61 4.18 9.28 -0.06
C GLY A 61 2.78 9.47 0.48
N PRO A 62 1.77 9.64 -0.39
CA PRO A 62 0.39 9.81 0.10
C PRO A 62 -0.10 8.64 0.95
N LEU A 63 0.28 7.42 0.59
CA LEU A 63 -0.11 6.24 1.37
C LEU A 63 0.56 6.21 2.73
N VAL A 64 1.84 6.54 2.79
CA VAL A 64 2.55 6.63 4.06
C VAL A 64 1.95 7.72 4.94
N ALA A 65 1.60 8.86 4.36
CA ALA A 65 0.96 9.95 5.09
C ALA A 65 -0.38 9.49 5.68
N LEU A 66 -1.15 8.70 4.96
CA LEU A 66 -2.42 8.18 5.46
C LEU A 66 -2.21 7.20 6.62
N VAL A 67 -1.17 6.39 6.58
CA VAL A 67 -0.86 5.49 7.69
C VAL A 67 -0.52 6.30 8.95
N LYS A 68 0.14 7.43 8.79
CA LYS A 68 0.54 8.28 9.92
C LYS A 68 -0.63 9.07 10.50
N SER A 69 -1.45 9.68 9.65
CA SER A 69 -2.40 10.68 10.11
C SER A 69 -3.80 10.56 9.51
N GLY A 70 -4.11 9.49 8.82
CA GLY A 70 -5.44 9.29 8.25
C GLY A 70 -6.46 8.88 9.30
N SER A 71 -7.72 8.77 8.88
CA SER A 71 -8.77 8.20 9.73
C SER A 71 -8.46 6.73 10.01
N ALA A 72 -9.20 6.12 10.93
CA ALA A 72 -8.98 4.71 11.28
C ALA A 72 -9.04 3.81 10.06
N HIS A 73 -10.06 3.98 9.23
CA HIS A 73 -10.21 3.17 8.03
C HIS A 73 -9.14 3.50 6.99
N ALA A 74 -8.78 4.78 6.84
CA ALA A 74 -7.74 5.18 5.90
C ALA A 74 -6.40 4.56 6.28
N LYS A 75 -6.07 4.55 7.56
CA LYS A 75 -4.83 3.93 8.04
C LYS A 75 -4.79 2.45 7.69
N GLU A 76 -5.91 1.75 7.91
CA GLU A 76 -5.98 0.32 7.62
C GLU A 76 -5.84 0.05 6.12
N GLN A 77 -6.56 0.79 5.29
CA GLN A 77 -6.50 0.60 3.84
C GLN A 77 -5.12 0.96 3.27
N ALA A 78 -4.56 2.06 3.75
CA ALA A 78 -3.24 2.47 3.28
C ALA A 78 -2.15 1.47 3.69
N ALA A 79 -2.23 0.96 4.91
CA ALA A 79 -1.28 -0.06 5.37
C ALA A 79 -1.41 -1.33 4.54
N GLY A 80 -2.64 -1.75 4.23
CA GLY A 80 -2.86 -2.90 3.37
C GLY A 80 -2.32 -2.69 1.96
N CYS A 81 -2.48 -1.48 1.43
CA CYS A 81 -1.92 -1.13 0.13
C CYS A 81 -0.39 -1.22 0.15
N LEU A 82 0.25 -0.66 1.17
CA LEU A 82 1.70 -0.74 1.29
C LEU A 82 2.17 -2.19 1.38
N GLY A 83 1.43 -3.04 2.08
CA GLY A 83 1.74 -4.47 2.14
C GLY A 83 1.68 -5.12 0.76
N ASN A 84 0.66 -4.82 -0.02
CA ASN A 84 0.54 -5.34 -1.37
C ASN A 84 1.68 -4.83 -2.26
N LEU A 85 2.03 -3.55 -2.14
CA LEU A 85 3.15 -3.00 -2.90
C LEU A 85 4.46 -3.69 -2.52
N ALA A 86 4.62 -4.02 -1.25
CA ALA A 86 5.85 -4.63 -0.74
C ALA A 86 6.06 -6.05 -1.25
N LEU A 87 5.01 -6.71 -1.75
CA LEU A 87 5.16 -8.02 -2.36
C LEU A 87 6.06 -7.96 -3.60
N VAL A 88 6.13 -6.82 -4.25
CA VAL A 88 7.07 -6.62 -5.35
C VAL A 88 8.37 -6.10 -4.76
N THR A 89 9.42 -6.89 -4.88
CA THR A 89 10.71 -6.63 -4.22
C THR A 89 11.24 -5.23 -4.48
N ARG A 90 11.19 -4.77 -5.72
CA ARG A 90 11.74 -3.46 -6.08
C ARG A 90 10.98 -2.28 -5.46
N ASN A 91 9.75 -2.51 -4.98
CA ASN A 91 8.97 -1.44 -4.35
C ASN A 91 9.38 -1.18 -2.91
N ARG A 92 10.09 -2.12 -2.29
CA ARG A 92 10.44 -2.03 -0.87
C ARG A 92 11.33 -0.85 -0.55
N SER A 93 12.28 -0.57 -1.42
CA SER A 93 13.16 0.58 -1.26
C SER A 93 12.36 1.89 -1.25
N ALA A 94 11.41 2.04 -2.16
CA ALA A 94 10.57 3.24 -2.22
C ALA A 94 9.77 3.40 -0.94
N ILE A 95 9.22 2.31 -0.40
CA ILE A 95 8.46 2.34 0.83
C ILE A 95 9.34 2.77 2.00
N GLN A 96 10.54 2.22 2.10
CA GLN A 96 11.49 2.56 3.16
C GLN A 96 11.92 4.02 3.07
N MET A 97 12.23 4.49 1.88
CA MET A 97 12.66 5.87 1.68
C MET A 97 11.56 6.88 2.01
N ALA A 98 10.32 6.49 1.84
CA ALA A 98 9.17 7.35 2.19
C ALA A 98 8.83 7.31 3.68
N GLY A 99 9.52 6.50 4.48
CA GLY A 99 9.24 6.35 5.90
C GLY A 99 8.14 5.37 6.21
N GLY A 100 7.84 4.46 5.27
CA GLY A 100 6.76 3.49 5.45
C GLY A 100 7.01 2.52 6.58
N TYR A 101 8.25 2.11 6.78
CA TYR A 101 8.59 1.19 7.85
C TYR A 101 8.26 1.77 9.22
N GLU A 102 8.65 3.01 9.45
CA GLU A 102 8.36 3.70 10.70
C GLU A 102 6.87 3.91 10.92
N ALA A 103 6.17 4.31 9.85
CA ALA A 103 4.74 4.55 9.93
C ALA A 103 3.99 3.26 10.27
N LEU A 104 4.34 2.16 9.65
CA LEU A 104 3.73 0.87 9.92
C LEU A 104 4.06 0.37 11.33
N SER A 105 5.28 0.58 11.80
CA SER A 105 5.68 0.21 13.15
C SER A 105 4.88 0.98 14.19
N GLN A 106 4.68 2.27 13.95
CA GLN A 106 3.87 3.08 14.85
C GLN A 106 2.42 2.61 14.88
N LEU A 107 1.89 2.21 13.72
CA LEU A 107 0.52 1.70 13.65
C LEU A 107 0.36 0.39 14.42
N VAL A 108 1.39 -0.46 14.43
CA VAL A 108 1.38 -1.67 15.24
C VAL A 108 1.29 -1.32 16.73
N MET A 109 1.95 -0.25 17.14
CA MET A 109 1.96 0.13 18.56
C MET A 109 0.70 0.85 18.98
N GLU A 110 0.12 1.65 18.12
CA GLU A 110 -0.97 2.57 18.50
C GLU A 110 -2.31 2.23 17.88
N GLY A 111 -2.35 1.36 16.89
CA GLY A 111 -3.57 1.08 16.16
C GLY A 111 -4.55 0.16 16.88
N ASN A 112 -5.76 0.07 16.36
CA ASN A 112 -6.72 -0.94 16.79
C ASN A 112 -6.32 -2.31 16.22
N GLN A 113 -7.10 -3.35 16.53
CA GLN A 113 -6.73 -4.71 16.14
C GLN A 113 -6.60 -4.87 14.63
N GLY A 114 -7.57 -4.35 13.86
CA GLY A 114 -7.52 -4.43 12.41
C GLY A 114 -6.30 -3.72 11.82
N GLN A 115 -6.01 -2.53 12.33
CA GLN A 115 -4.85 -1.75 11.90
C GLN A 115 -3.55 -2.47 12.23
N ARG A 116 -3.46 -3.04 13.44
CA ARG A 116 -2.27 -3.79 13.85
C ARG A 116 -2.03 -5.00 12.97
N ASP A 117 -3.10 -5.75 12.69
CA ASP A 117 -2.97 -6.96 11.89
C ASP A 117 -2.44 -6.65 10.49
N VAL A 118 -2.98 -5.64 9.86
CA VAL A 118 -2.56 -5.23 8.52
C VAL A 118 -1.13 -4.69 8.54
N ALA A 119 -0.80 -3.88 9.54
CA ALA A 119 0.53 -3.31 9.66
C ALA A 119 1.58 -4.38 9.93
N GLN A 120 1.26 -5.35 10.78
CA GLN A 120 2.16 -6.47 11.06
C GLN A 120 2.41 -7.30 9.80
N SER A 121 1.37 -7.56 9.02
CA SER A 121 1.51 -8.29 7.77
C SER A 121 2.44 -7.56 6.80
N ALA A 122 2.25 -6.24 6.67
CA ALA A 122 3.10 -5.43 5.79
C ALA A 122 4.56 -5.44 6.26
N LEU A 123 4.77 -5.30 7.57
CA LEU A 123 6.12 -5.32 8.12
C LEU A 123 6.80 -6.66 7.92
N LYS A 124 6.07 -7.75 8.06
CA LYS A 124 6.62 -9.10 7.83
C LYS A 124 7.07 -9.25 6.38
N ILE A 125 6.29 -8.75 5.44
CA ILE A 125 6.66 -8.81 4.03
C ILE A 125 7.96 -8.03 3.80
N LEU A 126 8.06 -6.83 4.36
CA LEU A 126 9.26 -6.01 4.22
C LEU A 126 10.48 -6.67 4.87
N ALA A 127 10.32 -7.20 6.08
CA ALA A 127 11.42 -7.82 6.81
C ALA A 127 11.85 -9.14 6.17
N HIS A 128 10.91 -9.95 5.74
CA HIS A 128 11.21 -11.23 5.10
C HIS A 128 12.03 -11.04 3.83
N ALA A 129 11.74 -9.98 3.10
CA ALA A 129 12.48 -9.65 1.90
C ALA A 129 13.95 -9.37 2.22
N ASP A 130 14.16 -8.57 3.26
CA ASP A 130 15.52 -8.22 3.67
C ASP A 130 16.27 -9.47 4.11
N GLU A 131 15.63 -10.35 4.85
CA GLU A 131 16.23 -11.60 5.28
C GLU A 131 16.63 -12.48 4.09
N VAL A 132 15.71 -12.63 3.13
CA VAL A 132 15.98 -13.43 1.96
C VAL A 132 17.12 -12.84 1.15
N ALA A 133 17.12 -11.52 0.98
CA ALA A 133 18.20 -10.83 0.27
C ALA A 133 19.53 -11.03 0.97
N CYS A 134 19.56 -10.93 2.30
CA CYS A 134 20.77 -11.16 3.07
C CYS A 134 21.29 -12.58 2.92
N VAL A 135 20.41 -13.56 2.96
CA VAL A 135 20.77 -14.97 2.83
C VAL A 135 21.37 -15.21 1.44
N VAL A 136 20.75 -14.66 0.41
CA VAL A 136 21.25 -14.82 -0.96
C VAL A 136 22.62 -14.19 -1.11
N VAL A 137 22.83 -13.02 -0.53
CA VAL A 137 24.13 -12.35 -0.60
C VAL A 137 25.21 -13.15 0.14
N LYS A 138 24.86 -13.74 1.26
CA LYS A 138 25.81 -14.54 2.05
C LYS A 138 26.07 -15.91 1.44
N GLY A 139 25.08 -16.44 0.76
CA GLY A 139 25.18 -17.75 0.16
C GLY A 139 25.89 -17.75 -1.16
#